data_8ae042282e10eda0e63f4cfa50008b9b
#
_entry.id   8ae042282e10eda0e63f4cfa50008b9b
#
_cell.length_a   1.000
_cell.length_b   1.000
_cell.length_c   1.000
_cell.angle_alpha   90.00
_cell.angle_beta   90.00
_cell.angle_gamma   90.00
#
_symmetry.space_group_name_H-M   'P 1'
#
loop_
_entity.id
_entity.type
_entity.pdbx_description
1 polymer ?
#
loop_
_entity_poly.entity_id
_entity_poly.type
_entity_poly.pdbx_seq_one_letter_code
_entity_poly.pdbx_strand_id
1 'polypeptide(L)'
;YSGKLARMGFDATKDDVLTSMTATIRFLISERFGRRVYPVAVPDVVKEMEDAGIDIVEDDPDIVVLTFDTTITYEKINKAFHFLKKGAELIATHPDDLCPTEDFYDIDIGPFIRMFEQMCQTTATVIGKPNRLMLEMAAREMGVDPSDTVMVGDRLYTDIAMAARAG
;
A
#
# COMPACT_ATOMS: atom_id res chain seq x y z
N TYR A 1 -2.90 15.79 -1.41
CA TYR A 1 -4.31 15.51 -1.06
C TYR A 1 -4.94 16.69 -0.30
N SER A 2 -4.35 17.20 0.79
CA SER A 2 -4.93 18.29 1.60
C SER A 2 -5.31 19.53 0.78
N GLY A 3 -4.48 19.97 -0.17
CA GLY A 3 -4.81 21.08 -1.07
C GLY A 3 -5.99 20.80 -2.01
N LYS A 4 -6.24 19.55 -2.39
CA LYS A 4 -7.44 19.17 -3.16
C LYS A 4 -8.69 19.22 -2.28
N LEU A 5 -8.59 18.69 -1.06
CA LEU A 5 -9.68 18.72 -0.08
C LEU A 5 -10.07 20.14 0.31
N ALA A 6 -9.09 21.01 0.52
CA ALA A 6 -9.33 22.43 0.80
C ALA A 6 -10.12 23.13 -0.32
N ARG A 7 -9.79 22.84 -1.60
CA ARG A 7 -10.57 23.38 -2.75
C ARG A 7 -12.00 22.84 -2.81
N MET A 8 -12.27 21.69 -2.20
CA MET A 8 -13.61 21.10 -2.09
C MET A 8 -14.38 21.56 -0.84
N GLY A 9 -13.77 22.45 -0.02
CA GLY A 9 -14.37 22.99 1.20
C GLY A 9 -14.14 22.17 2.46
N PHE A 10 -13.23 21.17 2.42
CA PHE A 10 -12.82 20.42 3.60
C PHE A 10 -11.54 21.01 4.20
N ASP A 11 -11.61 21.39 5.48
CA ASP A 11 -10.45 21.83 6.25
C ASP A 11 -9.70 20.61 6.79
N ALA A 12 -8.91 19.97 5.90
CA ALA A 12 -8.18 18.77 6.21
C ALA A 12 -6.67 19.04 6.14
N THR A 13 -5.96 18.60 7.18
CA THR A 13 -4.50 18.63 7.29
C THR A 13 -3.88 17.36 6.68
N LYS A 14 -2.57 17.22 6.75
CA LYS A 14 -1.88 15.97 6.35
C LYS A 14 -2.24 14.81 7.28
N ASP A 15 -2.48 15.10 8.55
CA ASP A 15 -2.77 14.09 9.57
C ASP A 15 -4.18 13.49 9.42
N ASP A 16 -5.06 14.22 8.71
CA ASP A 16 -6.42 13.74 8.39
C ASP A 16 -6.47 12.87 7.12
N VAL A 17 -5.32 12.61 6.49
CA VAL A 17 -5.23 11.86 5.21
C VAL A 17 -4.41 10.59 5.38
N LEU A 18 -5.10 9.44 5.38
CA LEU A 18 -4.47 8.13 5.37
C LEU A 18 -4.54 7.53 3.95
N THR A 19 -3.38 7.45 3.28
CA THR A 19 -3.25 6.75 1.99
C THR A 19 -2.84 5.29 2.21
N SER A 20 -2.98 4.44 1.17
CA SER A 20 -2.45 3.07 1.22
C SER A 20 -0.93 3.05 1.42
N MET A 21 -0.20 4.03 0.88
CA MET A 21 1.24 4.15 1.10
C MET A 21 1.58 4.53 2.54
N THR A 22 0.93 5.57 3.09
CA THR A 22 1.11 5.96 4.50
C THR A 22 0.78 4.81 5.45
N ALA A 23 -0.32 4.07 5.18
CA ALA A 23 -0.68 2.88 5.95
C ALA A 23 0.38 1.78 5.83
N THR A 24 0.96 1.57 4.64
CA THR A 24 2.04 0.60 4.43
C THR A 24 3.29 0.97 5.20
N ILE A 25 3.72 2.23 5.18
CA ILE A 25 4.86 2.71 5.98
C ILE A 25 4.63 2.45 7.47
N ARG A 26 3.45 2.80 7.98
CA ARG A 26 3.09 2.56 9.39
C ARG A 26 3.09 1.08 9.74
N PHE A 27 2.56 0.22 8.87
CA PHE A 27 2.61 -1.22 9.03
C PHE A 27 4.05 -1.74 9.10
N LEU A 28 4.94 -1.27 8.21
CA LEU A 28 6.35 -1.66 8.23
C LEU A 28 7.03 -1.24 9.54
N ILE A 29 6.77 -0.03 10.03
CA ILE A 29 7.33 0.47 11.29
C ILE A 29 6.80 -0.31 12.49
N SER A 30 5.49 -0.62 12.56
CA SER A 30 4.89 -1.26 13.73
C SER A 30 5.04 -2.78 13.75
N GLU A 31 4.85 -3.43 12.58
CA GLU A 31 4.74 -4.89 12.50
C GLU A 31 5.98 -5.55 11.87
N ARG A 32 6.84 -4.78 11.22
CA ARG A 32 8.04 -5.26 10.51
C ARG A 32 9.29 -4.46 10.85
N PHE A 33 9.34 -3.90 12.05
CA PHE A 33 10.45 -3.06 12.49
C PHE A 33 11.81 -3.72 12.27
N GLY A 34 12.76 -2.93 11.70
CA GLY A 34 14.13 -3.37 11.44
C GLY A 34 14.30 -4.37 10.29
N ARG A 35 13.23 -4.65 9.53
CA ARG A 35 13.33 -5.48 8.32
C ARG A 35 13.79 -4.65 7.13
N ARG A 36 14.67 -5.24 6.31
CA ARG A 36 15.22 -4.61 5.09
C ARG A 36 14.22 -4.72 3.95
N VAL A 37 14.02 -3.63 3.23
CA VAL A 37 12.95 -3.50 2.23
C VAL A 37 13.53 -3.22 0.85
N TYR A 38 13.08 -3.98 -0.15
CA TYR A 38 13.25 -3.67 -1.57
C TYR A 38 11.91 -3.12 -2.14
N PRO A 39 11.82 -1.83 -2.48
CA PRO A 39 10.60 -1.26 -3.03
C PRO A 39 10.55 -1.37 -4.56
N VAL A 40 9.43 -1.86 -5.09
CA VAL A 40 9.03 -1.65 -6.48
C VAL A 40 8.14 -0.41 -6.49
N ALA A 41 8.76 0.74 -6.66
CA ALA A 41 8.14 2.05 -6.44
C ALA A 41 8.77 3.14 -7.32
N VAL A 42 8.04 4.25 -7.49
CA VAL A 42 8.59 5.49 -8.07
C VAL A 42 9.58 6.13 -7.09
N PRO A 43 10.57 6.92 -7.57
CA PRO A 43 11.60 7.51 -6.70
C PRO A 43 11.05 8.33 -5.53
N ASP A 44 9.96 9.08 -5.73
CA ASP A 44 9.35 9.89 -4.66
C ASP A 44 8.80 9.03 -3.52
N VAL A 45 8.24 7.86 -3.83
CA VAL A 45 7.75 6.90 -2.83
C VAL A 45 8.91 6.23 -2.10
N VAL A 46 10.00 5.90 -2.81
CA VAL A 46 11.23 5.38 -2.19
C VAL A 46 11.74 6.37 -1.15
N LYS A 47 11.84 7.65 -1.56
CA LYS A 47 12.26 8.73 -0.65
C LYS A 47 11.33 8.89 0.55
N GLU A 48 10.01 8.79 0.37
CA GLU A 48 9.03 8.85 1.47
C GLU A 48 9.27 7.72 2.49
N MET A 49 9.61 6.52 2.02
CA MET A 49 9.94 5.38 2.87
C MET A 49 11.26 5.60 3.64
N GLU A 50 12.30 6.11 2.96
CA GLU A 50 13.59 6.45 3.57
C GLU A 50 13.44 7.54 4.64
N ASP A 51 12.70 8.62 4.33
CA ASP A 51 12.43 9.73 5.25
C ASP A 51 11.62 9.25 6.51
N ALA A 52 10.86 8.18 6.38
CA ALA A 52 10.15 7.51 7.48
C ALA A 52 11.03 6.51 8.27
N GLY A 53 12.29 6.34 7.89
CA GLY A 53 13.24 5.46 8.58
C GLY A 53 13.15 3.99 8.20
N ILE A 54 12.55 3.65 7.06
CA ILE A 54 12.57 2.29 6.51
C ILE A 54 13.96 2.00 5.94
N ASP A 55 14.52 0.84 6.27
CA ASP A 55 15.82 0.38 5.76
C ASP A 55 15.66 -0.13 4.32
N ILE A 56 15.92 0.74 3.36
CA ILE A 56 15.83 0.44 1.92
C ILE A 56 17.14 -0.17 1.44
N VAL A 57 17.07 -1.33 0.78
CA VAL A 57 18.22 -2.04 0.29
C VAL A 57 18.07 -2.49 -1.16
N GLU A 58 19.17 -2.56 -1.87
CA GLU A 58 19.24 -3.07 -3.25
C GLU A 58 19.49 -4.58 -3.32
N ASP A 59 20.01 -5.18 -2.24
CA ASP A 59 20.39 -6.59 -2.19
C ASP A 59 19.93 -7.23 -0.88
N ASP A 60 19.55 -8.50 -0.96
CA ASP A 60 19.20 -9.36 0.16
C ASP A 60 18.14 -8.75 1.12
N PRO A 61 17.00 -8.27 0.60
CA PRO A 61 15.91 -7.75 1.42
C PRO A 61 15.17 -8.88 2.15
N ASP A 62 14.54 -8.51 3.26
CA ASP A 62 13.59 -9.37 3.96
C ASP A 62 12.17 -9.25 3.39
N ILE A 63 11.87 -8.10 2.76
CA ILE A 63 10.55 -7.73 2.27
C ILE A 63 10.67 -7.10 0.89
N VAL A 64 9.77 -7.47 -0.02
CA VAL A 64 9.51 -6.74 -1.27
C VAL A 64 8.21 -5.97 -1.09
N VAL A 65 8.25 -4.66 -1.25
CA VAL A 65 7.05 -3.80 -1.22
C VAL A 65 6.67 -3.42 -2.64
N LEU A 66 5.47 -3.80 -3.05
CA LEU A 66 4.91 -3.48 -4.35
C LEU A 66 3.95 -2.29 -4.24
N THR A 67 4.23 -1.24 -5.00
CA THR A 67 3.43 -0.02 -5.07
C THR A 67 3.02 0.30 -6.50
N PHE A 68 2.12 1.26 -6.71
CA PHE A 68 1.87 1.79 -8.05
C PHE A 68 3.14 2.50 -8.56
N ASP A 69 3.82 1.87 -9.52
CA ASP A 69 5.10 2.33 -10.05
C ASP A 69 5.04 2.52 -11.56
N THR A 70 4.92 3.76 -11.99
CA THR A 70 4.95 4.14 -13.42
C THR A 70 6.35 4.09 -14.03
N THR A 71 7.37 3.76 -13.23
CA THR A 71 8.77 3.60 -13.66
C THR A 71 9.23 2.14 -13.64
N ILE A 72 8.28 1.19 -13.66
CA ILE A 72 8.58 -0.25 -13.71
C ILE A 72 9.50 -0.57 -14.89
N THR A 73 10.53 -1.37 -14.61
CA THR A 73 11.42 -1.96 -15.61
C THR A 73 11.48 -3.48 -15.41
N TYR A 74 11.89 -4.19 -16.45
CA TYR A 74 12.14 -5.63 -16.36
C TYR A 74 13.13 -5.95 -15.23
N GLU A 75 14.17 -5.12 -15.07
CA GLU A 75 15.17 -5.28 -14.01
C GLU A 75 14.56 -5.22 -12.61
N LYS A 76 13.73 -4.19 -12.32
CA LYS A 76 13.02 -4.07 -11.03
C LYS A 76 12.18 -5.31 -10.73
N ILE A 77 11.39 -5.76 -11.70
CA ILE A 77 10.51 -6.93 -11.56
C ILE A 77 11.33 -8.21 -11.37
N ASN A 78 12.41 -8.39 -12.13
CA ASN A 78 13.25 -9.57 -12.05
C ASN A 78 14.03 -9.65 -10.72
N LYS A 79 14.50 -8.51 -10.21
CA LYS A 79 15.09 -8.44 -8.85
C LYS A 79 14.05 -8.84 -7.79
N ALA A 80 12.86 -8.23 -7.81
CA ALA A 80 11.77 -8.58 -6.90
C ALA A 80 11.45 -10.08 -6.95
N PHE A 81 11.31 -10.65 -8.15
CA PHE A 81 11.11 -12.09 -8.34
C PHE A 81 12.20 -12.93 -7.67
N HIS A 82 13.48 -12.58 -7.86
CA HIS A 82 14.59 -13.32 -7.25
C HIS A 82 14.54 -13.26 -5.71
N PHE A 83 14.21 -12.11 -5.13
CA PHE A 83 14.09 -11.96 -3.68
C PHE A 83 12.93 -12.78 -3.11
N LEU A 84 11.77 -12.72 -3.75
CA LEU A 84 10.60 -13.52 -3.36
C LEU A 84 10.87 -15.03 -3.47
N LYS A 85 11.60 -15.48 -4.51
CA LYS A 85 12.04 -16.89 -4.63
C LYS A 85 13.00 -17.31 -3.54
N LYS A 86 13.76 -16.39 -2.95
CA LYS A 86 14.64 -16.63 -1.80
C LYS A 86 13.92 -16.58 -0.45
N GLY A 87 12.64 -16.22 -0.44
CA GLY A 87 11.80 -16.22 0.76
C GLY A 87 11.51 -14.85 1.35
N ALA A 88 11.81 -13.74 0.63
CA ALA A 88 11.36 -12.43 1.04
C ALA A 88 9.81 -12.37 1.11
N GLU A 89 9.27 -11.64 2.07
CA GLU A 89 7.82 -11.40 2.20
C GLU A 89 7.33 -10.44 1.09
N LEU A 90 6.17 -10.73 0.50
CA LEU A 90 5.52 -9.82 -0.45
C LEU A 90 4.48 -8.98 0.27
N ILE A 91 4.68 -7.66 0.28
CA ILE A 91 3.71 -6.67 0.78
C ILE A 91 3.27 -5.80 -0.38
N ALA A 92 1.97 -5.53 -0.49
CA ALA A 92 1.39 -4.69 -1.53
C ALA A 92 0.56 -3.57 -0.92
N THR A 93 0.67 -2.35 -1.47
CA THR A 93 -0.07 -1.20 -0.96
C THR A 93 -1.57 -1.31 -1.16
N HIS A 94 -2.03 -1.94 -2.25
CA HIS A 94 -3.45 -2.13 -2.59
C HIS A 94 -3.59 -3.22 -3.66
N PRO A 95 -4.78 -3.76 -3.94
CA PRO A 95 -4.95 -4.87 -4.88
C PRO A 95 -5.56 -4.47 -6.23
N ASP A 96 -5.69 -3.17 -6.52
CA ASP A 96 -6.42 -2.70 -7.69
C ASP A 96 -5.76 -3.16 -8.99
N ASP A 97 -6.57 -3.58 -9.96
CA ASP A 97 -6.09 -4.01 -11.27
C ASP A 97 -5.86 -2.84 -12.22
N LEU A 98 -6.64 -1.78 -12.04
CA LEU A 98 -6.67 -0.62 -12.91
C LEU A 98 -6.70 0.67 -12.10
N CYS A 99 -5.88 1.62 -12.50
CA CYS A 99 -5.89 2.99 -12.01
C CYS A 99 -6.66 3.88 -13.01
N PRO A 100 -7.79 4.51 -12.62
CA PRO A 100 -8.49 5.44 -13.50
C PRO A 100 -7.63 6.65 -13.83
N THR A 101 -7.54 6.99 -15.12
CA THR A 101 -6.91 8.21 -15.64
C THR A 101 -7.95 9.12 -16.27
N GLU A 102 -7.56 10.29 -16.75
CA GLU A 102 -8.48 11.24 -17.37
C GLU A 102 -9.18 10.67 -18.60
N ASP A 103 -8.43 9.94 -19.44
CA ASP A 103 -8.92 9.44 -20.73
C ASP A 103 -9.27 7.95 -20.71
N PHE A 104 -8.64 7.17 -19.83
CA PHE A 104 -8.77 5.71 -19.85
C PHE A 104 -8.40 5.08 -18.49
N TYR A 105 -7.67 3.97 -18.51
CA TYR A 105 -7.16 3.27 -17.32
C TYR A 105 -5.71 2.86 -17.54
N ASP A 106 -4.89 3.03 -16.52
CA ASP A 106 -3.55 2.45 -16.48
C ASP A 106 -3.58 1.11 -15.73
N ILE A 107 -2.62 0.25 -16.05
CA ILE A 107 -2.40 -1.01 -15.31
C ILE A 107 -1.95 -0.64 -13.89
N ASP A 108 -2.64 -1.16 -12.89
CA ASP A 108 -2.27 -1.02 -11.49
C ASP A 108 -1.53 -2.28 -10.99
N ILE A 109 -1.29 -2.41 -9.69
CA ILE A 109 -0.42 -3.46 -9.14
C ILE A 109 -1.08 -4.83 -8.98
N GLY A 110 -2.39 -4.94 -9.06
CA GLY A 110 -3.11 -6.21 -8.94
C GLY A 110 -2.59 -7.32 -9.87
N PRO A 111 -2.37 -7.09 -11.17
CA PRO A 111 -1.75 -8.06 -12.07
C PRO A 111 -0.35 -8.50 -11.64
N PHE A 112 0.47 -7.59 -11.11
CA PHE A 112 1.82 -7.91 -10.62
C PHE A 112 1.78 -8.73 -9.33
N ILE A 113 0.83 -8.46 -8.43
CA ILE A 113 0.60 -9.28 -7.24
C ILE A 113 0.35 -10.74 -7.67
N ARG A 114 -0.64 -10.96 -8.55
CA ARG A 114 -0.99 -12.32 -9.03
C ARG A 114 0.18 -13.01 -9.74
N MET A 115 0.94 -12.25 -10.54
CA MET A 115 2.14 -12.78 -11.20
C MET A 115 3.15 -13.29 -10.16
N PHE A 116 3.48 -12.51 -9.15
CA PHE A 116 4.43 -12.90 -8.10
C PHE A 116 3.89 -14.04 -7.24
N GLU A 117 2.63 -14.00 -6.83
CA GLU A 117 2.01 -15.08 -6.06
C GLU A 117 2.08 -16.41 -6.79
N GLN A 118 1.73 -16.43 -8.08
CA GLN A 118 1.78 -17.61 -8.92
C GLN A 118 3.20 -18.13 -9.14
N MET A 119 4.14 -17.23 -9.50
CA MET A 119 5.52 -17.61 -9.84
C MET A 119 6.35 -18.00 -8.61
N CYS A 120 6.12 -17.35 -7.48
CA CYS A 120 6.91 -17.54 -6.27
C CYS A 120 6.24 -18.46 -5.24
N GLN A 121 4.97 -18.85 -5.46
CA GLN A 121 4.17 -19.63 -4.51
C GLN A 121 4.09 -18.96 -3.13
N THR A 122 3.91 -17.65 -3.15
CA THR A 122 3.77 -16.78 -1.97
C THR A 122 2.36 -16.17 -1.95
N THR A 123 2.00 -15.53 -0.85
CA THR A 123 0.77 -14.75 -0.74
C THR A 123 1.12 -13.34 -0.32
N ALA A 124 0.59 -12.35 -1.00
CA ALA A 124 0.83 -10.96 -0.69
C ALA A 124 0.06 -10.53 0.57
N THR A 125 0.73 -9.82 1.47
CA THR A 125 0.06 -9.03 2.51
C THR A 125 -0.37 -7.71 1.90
N VAL A 126 -1.67 -7.57 1.60
CA VAL A 126 -2.24 -6.34 1.04
C VAL A 126 -2.67 -5.42 2.18
N ILE A 127 -2.20 -4.18 2.19
CA ILE A 127 -2.46 -3.21 3.28
C ILE A 127 -3.74 -2.41 3.01
N GLY A 128 -3.91 -1.90 1.80
CA GLY A 128 -5.02 -1.05 1.41
C GLY A 128 -6.37 -1.78 1.34
N LYS A 129 -7.41 -1.02 1.05
CA LYS A 129 -8.77 -1.52 0.85
C LYS A 129 -8.80 -2.70 -0.15
N PRO A 130 -9.56 -3.74 0.07
CA PRO A 130 -10.60 -3.96 1.08
C PRO A 130 -10.10 -4.59 2.40
N ASN A 131 -8.80 -4.51 2.73
CA ASN A 131 -8.27 -5.00 3.98
C ASN A 131 -8.69 -4.08 5.14
N ARG A 132 -9.12 -4.66 6.25
CA ARG A 132 -9.54 -3.95 7.46
C ARG A 132 -8.41 -3.16 8.13
N LEU A 133 -7.16 -3.53 7.90
CA LEU A 133 -5.97 -2.89 8.51
C LEU A 133 -5.99 -1.36 8.37
N MET A 134 -6.37 -0.87 7.20
CA MET A 134 -6.37 0.58 6.94
C MET A 134 -7.43 1.30 7.78
N LEU A 135 -8.62 0.72 7.97
CA LEU A 135 -9.65 1.28 8.83
C LEU A 135 -9.28 1.18 10.31
N GLU A 136 -8.70 0.05 10.73
CA GLU A 136 -8.21 -0.14 12.10
C GLU A 136 -7.09 0.87 12.46
N MET A 137 -6.20 1.16 11.51
CA MET A 137 -5.18 2.20 11.69
C MET A 137 -5.81 3.59 11.84
N ALA A 138 -6.77 3.94 10.97
CA ALA A 138 -7.48 5.22 11.05
C ALA A 138 -8.22 5.37 12.38
N ALA A 139 -8.95 4.35 12.81
CA ALA A 139 -9.67 4.36 14.09
C ALA A 139 -8.72 4.54 15.29
N ARG A 140 -7.58 3.83 15.28
CA ARG A 140 -6.54 3.97 16.30
C ARG A 140 -6.00 5.40 16.38
N GLU A 141 -5.79 6.07 15.26
CA GLU A 141 -5.32 7.46 15.22
C GLU A 141 -6.37 8.46 15.71
N MET A 142 -7.63 8.20 15.40
CA MET A 142 -8.75 8.97 15.93
C MET A 142 -9.01 8.69 17.42
N GLY A 143 -8.39 7.64 17.99
CA GLY A 143 -8.58 7.24 19.38
C GLY A 143 -9.98 6.65 19.65
N VAL A 144 -10.58 6.00 18.64
CA VAL A 144 -11.92 5.40 18.72
C VAL A 144 -11.86 3.90 18.37
N ASP A 145 -12.90 3.16 18.76
CA ASP A 145 -13.07 1.78 18.30
C ASP A 145 -13.53 1.76 16.82
N PRO A 146 -13.07 0.81 15.99
CA PRO A 146 -13.58 0.67 14.62
C PRO A 146 -15.10 0.62 14.51
N SER A 147 -15.79 0.00 15.47
CA SER A 147 -17.28 -0.07 15.53
C SER A 147 -17.94 1.29 15.76
N ASP A 148 -17.20 2.30 16.24
CA ASP A 148 -17.68 3.67 16.42
C ASP A 148 -17.42 4.56 15.21
N THR A 149 -16.95 3.98 14.10
CA THR A 149 -16.63 4.69 12.86
C THR A 149 -17.67 4.46 11.77
N VAL A 150 -17.81 5.42 10.87
CA VAL A 150 -18.66 5.31 9.68
C VAL A 150 -17.78 5.42 8.45
N MET A 151 -17.81 4.39 7.59
CA MET A 151 -17.17 4.44 6.28
C MET A 151 -18.12 4.97 5.23
N VAL A 152 -17.71 6.06 4.55
CA VAL A 152 -18.40 6.60 3.37
C VAL A 152 -17.51 6.35 2.15
N GLY A 153 -18.03 5.65 1.15
CA GLY A 153 -17.29 5.30 -0.06
C GLY A 153 -18.22 4.97 -1.22
N ASP A 154 -17.67 4.97 -2.42
CA ASP A 154 -18.41 4.76 -3.67
C ASP A 154 -18.26 3.33 -4.24
N ARG A 155 -17.35 2.52 -3.69
CA ARG A 155 -17.06 1.17 -4.19
C ARG A 155 -17.43 0.08 -3.19
N LEU A 156 -18.41 -0.75 -3.57
CA LEU A 156 -18.88 -1.86 -2.72
C LEU A 156 -17.78 -2.88 -2.42
N TYR A 157 -16.92 -3.19 -3.39
CA TYR A 157 -15.89 -4.23 -3.27
C TYR A 157 -14.58 -3.77 -2.61
N THR A 158 -14.42 -2.48 -2.35
CA THR A 158 -13.28 -1.92 -1.61
C THR A 158 -13.72 -1.23 -0.33
N ASP A 159 -14.39 -0.09 -0.40
CA ASP A 159 -14.75 0.73 0.75
C ASP A 159 -15.72 0.02 1.70
N ILE A 160 -16.85 -0.45 1.15
CA ILE A 160 -17.89 -1.12 1.95
C ILE A 160 -17.41 -2.50 2.42
N ALA A 161 -16.67 -3.23 1.56
CA ALA A 161 -16.08 -4.51 1.96
C ALA A 161 -15.05 -4.34 3.09
N MET A 162 -14.27 -3.25 3.12
CA MET A 162 -13.35 -2.93 4.21
C MET A 162 -14.10 -2.71 5.52
N ALA A 163 -15.15 -1.88 5.50
CA ALA A 163 -15.98 -1.62 6.67
C ALA A 163 -16.62 -2.92 7.20
N ALA A 164 -17.23 -3.72 6.33
CA ALA A 164 -17.84 -4.99 6.72
C ALA A 164 -16.86 -6.02 7.30
N ARG A 165 -15.57 -5.93 6.98
CA ARG A 165 -14.51 -6.80 7.54
C ARG A 165 -13.96 -6.28 8.86
N ALA A 166 -14.14 -5.03 9.15
CA ALA A 166 -13.67 -4.38 10.38
C ALA A 166 -14.69 -4.46 11.52
N GLY A 167 -15.96 -4.78 11.23
CA GLY A 167 -17.08 -4.88 12.19
C GLY A 167 -18.06 -3.75 11.97
#